data_1ad08f0bdcae1811dec1dd1aa0806852
#
_entry.id   1ad08f0bdcae1811dec1dd1aa0806852
#
_cell.length_a   1.000
_cell.length_b   1.000
_cell.length_c   1.000
_cell.angle_alpha   90.00
_cell.angle_beta   90.00
_cell.angle_gamma   90.00
#
_symmetry.space_group_name_H-M   'P 1'
#
loop_
_entity.id
_entity.type
_entity.pdbx_description
1 polymer ?
#
loop_
_entity_poly.entity_id
_entity_poly.type
_entity_poly.pdbx_seq_one_letter_code
_entity_poly.pdbx_strand_id
1 'polypeptide(L)'
;MSVAETLKNPAPRFHWKCKHTWRRSAKNTAWCLLGCSIGDFGTILYFQLTGIPWPTLYVMILAIINGIISSIILETVVLSRQMIISKAFKTAIGMSLISMVSMEIAMNAVDWIIMGGAKLVWWVIPIMLLAGFLTPWPYNYYRLKKYNIACH
;
A
#
# COMPACT_ATOMS: atom_id res chain seq x y z
N MET A 1 -5.22 -37.82 11.52
CA MET A 1 -4.27 -37.53 10.43
C MET A 1 -2.92 -38.14 10.80
N SER A 2 -2.46 -39.09 10.03
CA SER A 2 -1.22 -39.83 10.28
C SER A 2 -0.02 -38.99 9.88
N VAL A 3 1.07 -39.04 10.69
CA VAL A 3 2.35 -38.35 10.41
C VAL A 3 2.92 -38.70 9.03
N ALA A 4 2.50 -39.84 8.45
CA ALA A 4 2.87 -40.27 7.09
C ALA A 4 2.23 -39.42 5.97
N GLU A 5 1.10 -38.76 6.20
CA GLU A 5 0.44 -37.89 5.22
C GLU A 5 1.12 -36.50 5.12
N THR A 6 1.73 -36.06 6.21
CA THR A 6 2.48 -34.78 6.26
C THR A 6 3.79 -34.86 5.48
N LEU A 7 4.35 -36.04 5.32
CA LEU A 7 5.60 -36.27 4.56
C LEU A 7 5.39 -36.38 3.02
N LYS A 8 4.15 -36.51 2.57
CA LYS A 8 3.81 -36.67 1.14
C LYS A 8 3.55 -35.34 0.42
N ASN A 9 3.38 -34.25 1.14
CA ASN A 9 3.29 -32.90 0.57
C ASN A 9 4.54 -32.09 0.97
N PRO A 10 5.57 -32.07 0.14
CA PRO A 10 6.68 -31.13 0.39
C PRO A 10 6.08 -29.72 0.40
N ALA A 11 6.46 -28.95 1.42
CA ALA A 11 6.06 -27.55 1.54
C ALA A 11 6.19 -26.85 0.17
N PRO A 12 5.16 -26.14 -0.30
CA PRO A 12 5.16 -25.59 -1.65
C PRO A 12 6.40 -24.73 -1.83
N ARG A 13 7.28 -25.17 -2.75
CA ARG A 13 8.51 -24.44 -3.06
C ARG A 13 8.13 -23.01 -3.46
N PHE A 14 8.77 -22.04 -2.83
CA PHE A 14 8.55 -20.63 -3.11
C PHE A 14 8.94 -20.33 -4.56
N HIS A 15 7.96 -20.08 -5.43
CA HIS A 15 8.17 -19.76 -6.83
C HIS A 15 7.66 -18.36 -7.15
N TRP A 16 8.52 -17.51 -7.69
CA TRP A 16 8.17 -16.15 -8.16
C TRP A 16 7.35 -16.14 -9.46
N LYS A 17 7.11 -17.30 -10.07
CA LYS A 17 6.51 -17.44 -11.41
C LYS A 17 4.98 -17.53 -11.44
N CYS A 18 4.28 -17.39 -10.31
CA CYS A 18 2.83 -17.52 -10.29
C CYS A 18 2.14 -16.25 -10.80
N LYS A 19 1.70 -16.24 -12.05
CA LYS A 19 1.02 -15.11 -12.69
C LYS A 19 -0.27 -14.69 -11.96
N HIS A 20 -1.02 -15.65 -11.43
CA HIS A 20 -2.24 -15.37 -10.66
C HIS A 20 -1.95 -14.60 -9.37
N THR A 21 -0.90 -14.98 -8.65
CA THR A 21 -0.48 -14.27 -7.43
C THR A 21 0.01 -12.86 -7.73
N TRP A 22 0.75 -12.66 -8.83
CA TRP A 22 1.18 -11.33 -9.28
C TRP A 22 -0.01 -10.42 -9.59
N ARG A 23 -1.02 -10.94 -10.29
CA ARG A 23 -2.23 -10.19 -10.60
C ARG A 23 -3.04 -9.84 -9.35
N ARG A 24 -3.16 -10.77 -8.41
CA ARG A 24 -3.85 -10.53 -7.13
C ARG A 24 -3.10 -9.53 -6.25
N SER A 25 -1.78 -9.65 -6.18
CA SER A 25 -0.91 -8.69 -5.51
C SER A 25 -1.03 -7.29 -6.12
N ALA A 26 -1.00 -7.17 -7.45
CA ALA A 26 -1.19 -5.90 -8.14
C ALA A 26 -2.54 -5.25 -7.82
N LYS A 27 -3.62 -6.03 -7.79
CA LYS A 27 -4.95 -5.52 -7.44
C LYS A 27 -5.01 -5.00 -6.00
N ASN A 28 -4.44 -5.74 -5.05
CA ASN A 28 -4.37 -5.30 -3.65
C ASN A 28 -3.52 -4.02 -3.50
N THR A 29 -2.37 -3.99 -4.19
CA THR A 29 -1.50 -2.80 -4.20
C THR A 29 -2.19 -1.58 -4.81
N ALA A 30 -2.98 -1.77 -5.87
CA ALA A 30 -3.75 -0.69 -6.49
C ALA A 30 -4.81 -0.11 -5.54
N TRP A 31 -5.54 -0.92 -4.80
CA TRP A 31 -6.50 -0.46 -3.80
C TRP A 31 -5.82 0.31 -2.65
N CYS A 32 -4.69 -0.22 -2.17
CA CYS A 32 -3.89 0.44 -1.14
C CYS A 32 -3.36 1.79 -1.65
N LEU A 33 -2.84 1.83 -2.89
CA LEU A 33 -2.36 3.06 -3.53
C LEU A 33 -3.47 4.11 -3.67
N LEU A 34 -4.67 3.70 -4.06
CA LEU A 34 -5.82 4.60 -4.14
C LEU A 34 -6.13 5.24 -2.79
N GLY A 35 -6.16 4.44 -1.71
CA GLY A 35 -6.36 4.94 -0.36
C GLY A 35 -5.27 5.91 0.09
N CYS A 36 -4.01 5.55 -0.10
CA CYS A 36 -2.86 6.40 0.21
C CYS A 36 -2.91 7.72 -0.56
N SER A 37 -3.16 7.66 -1.87
CA SER A 37 -3.20 8.86 -2.74
C SER A 37 -4.29 9.84 -2.34
N ILE A 38 -5.44 9.39 -1.88
CA ILE A 38 -6.52 10.28 -1.42
C ILE A 38 -6.06 11.13 -0.24
N GLY A 39 -5.44 10.53 0.76
CA GLY A 39 -4.97 11.23 1.95
C GLY A 39 -3.74 12.09 1.69
N ASP A 40 -2.74 11.55 0.99
CA ASP A 40 -1.49 12.22 0.69
C ASP A 40 -1.70 13.43 -0.25
N PHE A 41 -2.26 13.20 -1.42
CA PHE A 41 -2.52 14.28 -2.39
C PHE A 41 -3.54 15.28 -1.88
N GLY A 42 -4.56 14.83 -1.15
CA GLY A 42 -5.53 15.71 -0.52
C GLY A 42 -4.89 16.68 0.47
N THR A 43 -3.94 16.21 1.25
CA THR A 43 -3.19 17.04 2.22
C THR A 43 -2.29 18.03 1.50
N ILE A 44 -1.49 17.59 0.53
CA ILE A 44 -0.59 18.45 -0.23
C ILE A 44 -1.39 19.52 -0.97
N LEU A 45 -2.48 19.12 -1.63
CA LEU A 45 -3.35 20.04 -2.37
C LEU A 45 -4.00 21.09 -1.45
N TYR A 46 -4.43 20.68 -0.26
CA TYR A 46 -4.99 21.59 0.75
C TYR A 46 -4.01 22.70 1.12
N PHE A 47 -2.76 22.35 1.47
CA PHE A 47 -1.74 23.32 1.81
C PHE A 47 -1.34 24.17 0.61
N GLN A 48 -1.31 23.60 -0.59
CA GLN A 48 -0.99 24.31 -1.82
C GLN A 48 -2.04 25.36 -2.17
N LEU A 49 -3.34 25.06 -1.97
CA LEU A 49 -4.45 25.98 -2.26
C LEU A 49 -4.63 27.06 -1.18
N THR A 50 -4.43 26.70 0.08
CA THR A 50 -4.60 27.63 1.20
C THR A 50 -3.41 28.55 1.39
N GLY A 51 -2.24 28.21 0.81
CA GLY A 51 -1.02 29.01 0.93
C GLY A 51 -0.49 29.14 2.36
N ILE A 52 -0.85 28.23 3.26
CA ILE A 52 -0.39 28.24 4.65
C ILE A 52 1.13 28.02 4.69
N PRO A 53 1.93 28.93 5.29
CA PRO A 53 3.39 28.87 5.27
C PRO A 53 3.96 27.86 6.27
N TRP A 54 3.61 26.58 6.09
CA TRP A 54 4.21 25.51 6.88
C TRP A 54 5.52 25.01 6.25
N PRO A 55 6.51 24.62 7.06
CA PRO A 55 7.71 23.98 6.55
C PRO A 55 7.33 22.72 5.75
N THR A 56 7.91 22.56 4.57
CA THR A 56 7.62 21.46 3.63
C THR A 56 7.69 20.09 4.29
N LEU A 57 8.66 19.88 5.18
CA LEU A 57 8.84 18.62 5.90
C LEU A 57 7.61 18.25 6.74
N TYR A 58 7.01 19.22 7.44
CA TYR A 58 5.80 18.96 8.25
C TYR A 58 4.58 18.66 7.37
N VAL A 59 4.46 19.33 6.22
CA VAL A 59 3.40 19.04 5.25
C VAL A 59 3.54 17.61 4.73
N MET A 60 4.75 17.16 4.39
CA MET A 60 5.01 15.80 3.92
C MET A 60 4.71 14.76 5.01
N ILE A 61 5.14 14.98 6.24
CA ILE A 61 4.84 14.07 7.36
C ILE A 61 3.33 13.95 7.57
N LEU A 62 2.62 15.07 7.55
CA LEU A 62 1.16 15.08 7.68
C LEU A 62 0.48 14.37 6.49
N ALA A 63 0.97 14.57 5.28
CA ALA A 63 0.48 13.91 4.07
C ALA A 63 0.63 12.38 4.17
N ILE A 64 1.80 11.90 4.60
CA ILE A 64 2.07 10.47 4.85
C ILE A 64 1.09 9.90 5.89
N ILE A 65 0.92 10.58 7.02
CA ILE A 65 0.00 10.13 8.08
C ILE A 65 -1.44 10.05 7.56
N ASN A 66 -1.91 11.08 6.87
CA ASN A 66 -3.26 11.10 6.29
C ASN A 66 -3.43 10.05 5.18
N GLY A 67 -2.41 9.81 4.37
CA GLY A 67 -2.39 8.76 3.37
C GLY A 67 -2.54 7.37 3.99
N ILE A 68 -1.80 7.08 5.04
CA ILE A 68 -1.91 5.82 5.80
C ILE A 68 -3.31 5.68 6.42
N ILE A 69 -3.82 6.71 7.06
CA ILE A 69 -5.16 6.69 7.69
C ILE A 69 -6.24 6.45 6.65
N SER A 70 -6.24 7.18 5.54
CA SER A 70 -7.23 7.02 4.47
C SER A 70 -7.16 5.64 3.81
N SER A 71 -5.96 5.08 3.65
CA SER A 71 -5.76 3.73 3.14
C SER A 71 -6.29 2.66 4.09
N ILE A 72 -6.03 2.78 5.40
CA ILE A 72 -6.58 1.87 6.43
C ILE A 72 -8.12 1.93 6.43
N ILE A 73 -8.71 3.11 6.34
CA ILE A 73 -10.17 3.28 6.28
C ILE A 73 -10.72 2.59 5.04
N LEU A 74 -10.16 2.87 3.86
CA LEU A 74 -10.61 2.27 2.60
C LEU A 74 -10.50 0.75 2.62
N GLU A 75 -9.37 0.21 3.07
CA GLU A 75 -9.15 -1.23 3.14
C GLU A 75 -10.09 -1.88 4.17
N THR A 76 -10.32 -1.23 5.31
CA THR A 76 -11.28 -1.70 6.31
C THR A 76 -12.70 -1.75 5.74
N VAL A 77 -13.13 -0.73 5.00
CA VAL A 77 -14.45 -0.70 4.33
C VAL A 77 -14.57 -1.83 3.31
N VAL A 78 -13.54 -2.07 2.51
CA VAL A 78 -13.54 -3.17 1.52
C VAL A 78 -13.62 -4.53 2.21
N LEU A 79 -12.84 -4.74 3.28
CA LEU A 79 -12.82 -5.99 4.04
C LEU A 79 -14.07 -6.19 4.89
N SER A 80 -14.71 -5.13 5.36
CA SER A 80 -15.94 -5.22 6.17
C SER A 80 -17.13 -5.83 5.42
N ARG A 81 -17.06 -5.87 4.09
CA ARG A 81 -18.03 -6.59 3.26
C ARG A 81 -17.90 -8.12 3.36
N GLN A 82 -16.79 -8.62 3.87
CA GLN A 82 -16.48 -10.05 3.95
C GLN A 82 -16.31 -10.55 5.38
N MET A 83 -16.08 -9.64 6.34
CA MET A 83 -15.85 -9.97 7.75
C MET A 83 -16.31 -8.84 8.68
N ILE A 84 -16.39 -9.13 9.98
CA ILE A 84 -16.76 -8.15 11.02
C ILE A 84 -15.75 -7.00 11.03
N ILE A 85 -16.23 -5.75 11.15
CA ILE A 85 -15.44 -4.50 11.09
C ILE A 85 -14.19 -4.55 11.98
N SER A 86 -14.31 -5.04 13.22
CA SER A 86 -13.17 -5.13 14.14
C SER A 86 -12.06 -6.06 13.62
N LYS A 87 -12.44 -7.16 12.99
CA LYS A 87 -11.52 -8.09 12.34
C LYS A 87 -10.91 -7.49 11.08
N ALA A 88 -11.73 -6.81 10.28
CA ALA A 88 -11.30 -6.10 9.07
C ALA A 88 -10.24 -5.05 9.39
N PHE A 89 -10.45 -4.23 10.40
CA PHE A 89 -9.52 -3.21 10.86
C PHE A 89 -8.19 -3.79 11.35
N LYS A 90 -8.22 -4.83 12.19
CA LYS A 90 -6.99 -5.52 12.64
C LYS A 90 -6.22 -6.15 11.48
N THR A 91 -6.94 -6.69 10.50
CA THR A 91 -6.33 -7.29 9.31
C THR A 91 -5.71 -6.20 8.42
N ALA A 92 -6.39 -5.10 8.19
CA ALA A 92 -5.86 -3.97 7.43
C ALA A 92 -4.55 -3.45 8.04
N ILE A 93 -4.53 -3.16 9.34
CA ILE A 93 -3.31 -2.71 10.02
C ILE A 93 -2.23 -3.78 9.99
N GLY A 94 -2.52 -4.99 10.45
CA GLY A 94 -1.51 -6.04 10.63
C GLY A 94 -0.91 -6.53 9.31
N MET A 95 -1.69 -6.48 8.23
CA MET A 95 -1.27 -7.02 6.94
C MET A 95 -0.72 -5.97 5.98
N SER A 96 -1.16 -4.74 6.04
CA SER A 96 -0.88 -3.74 5.00
C SER A 96 -0.01 -2.57 5.45
N LEU A 97 0.20 -2.39 6.75
CA LEU A 97 0.90 -1.22 7.28
C LEU A 97 2.31 -1.04 6.67
N ILE A 98 3.11 -2.10 6.59
CA ILE A 98 4.47 -2.03 6.02
C ILE A 98 4.41 -1.64 4.54
N SER A 99 3.46 -2.20 3.80
CA SER A 99 3.20 -1.86 2.39
C SER A 99 2.79 -0.40 2.23
N MET A 100 1.89 0.10 3.09
CA MET A 100 1.42 1.49 3.09
C MET A 100 2.57 2.46 3.38
N VAL A 101 3.36 2.21 4.43
CA VAL A 101 4.49 3.05 4.79
C VAL A 101 5.54 3.10 3.67
N SER A 102 5.88 1.95 3.08
CA SER A 102 6.85 1.91 1.97
C SER A 102 6.34 2.65 0.72
N MET A 103 5.05 2.58 0.45
CA MET A 103 4.38 3.29 -0.64
C MET A 103 4.43 4.81 -0.45
N GLU A 104 4.06 5.28 0.73
CA GLU A 104 4.07 6.70 1.09
C GLU A 104 5.48 7.29 1.03
N ILE A 105 6.47 6.58 1.57
CA ILE A 105 7.86 7.00 1.50
C ILE A 105 8.33 7.11 0.05
N ALA A 106 7.98 6.13 -0.81
CA ALA A 106 8.37 6.15 -2.21
C ALA A 106 7.74 7.32 -2.97
N MET A 107 6.44 7.59 -2.75
CA MET A 107 5.72 8.70 -3.40
C MET A 107 6.29 10.05 -2.97
N ASN A 108 6.48 10.26 -1.68
CA ASN A 108 7.00 11.51 -1.15
C ASN A 108 8.49 11.72 -1.47
N ALA A 109 9.29 10.64 -1.57
CA ALA A 109 10.67 10.73 -2.03
C ALA A 109 10.77 11.21 -3.49
N VAL A 110 9.88 10.73 -4.35
CA VAL A 110 9.80 11.19 -5.75
C VAL A 110 9.44 12.68 -5.80
N ASP A 111 8.44 13.11 -5.04
CA ASP A 111 8.05 14.52 -4.97
C ASP A 111 9.20 15.40 -4.49
N TRP A 112 9.87 14.98 -3.42
CA TRP A 112 11.05 15.68 -2.90
C TRP A 112 12.20 15.78 -3.90
N ILE A 113 12.52 14.71 -4.62
CA ILE A 113 13.62 14.66 -5.58
C ILE A 113 13.32 15.51 -6.81
N ILE A 114 12.10 15.49 -7.32
CA ILE A 114 11.72 16.15 -8.58
C ILE A 114 11.34 17.61 -8.34
N MET A 115 10.59 17.89 -7.27
CA MET A 115 10.00 19.20 -7.01
C MET A 115 10.73 19.98 -5.91
N GLY A 116 11.62 19.34 -5.16
CA GLY A 116 12.29 19.93 -4.00
C GLY A 116 11.35 20.17 -2.82
N GLY A 117 10.20 19.54 -2.77
CA GLY A 117 9.22 19.71 -1.69
C GLY A 117 7.84 19.15 -2.03
N ALA A 118 6.89 19.32 -1.10
CA ALA A 118 5.51 18.88 -1.26
C ALA A 118 4.75 19.77 -2.27
N LYS A 119 4.78 19.40 -3.54
CA LYS A 119 4.10 20.12 -4.63
C LYS A 119 3.40 19.15 -5.57
N LEU A 120 2.08 19.22 -5.61
CA LEU A 120 1.29 18.40 -6.50
C LEU A 120 1.21 19.06 -7.90
N VAL A 121 1.90 18.47 -8.87
CA VAL A 121 1.90 18.91 -10.27
C VAL A 121 1.48 17.75 -11.18
N TRP A 122 0.65 18.03 -12.18
CA TRP A 122 0.02 17.02 -13.04
C TRP A 122 0.97 15.98 -13.65
N TRP A 123 2.15 16.40 -14.09
CA TRP A 123 3.12 15.50 -14.73
C TRP A 123 3.92 14.65 -13.72
N VAL A 124 4.01 15.08 -12.44
CA VAL A 124 4.70 14.34 -11.36
C VAL A 124 3.78 13.25 -10.76
N ILE A 125 2.47 13.49 -10.75
CA ILE A 125 1.48 12.55 -10.20
C ILE A 125 1.65 11.13 -10.75
N PRO A 126 1.70 10.88 -12.07
CA PRO A 126 1.87 9.52 -12.59
C PRO A 126 3.20 8.89 -12.20
N ILE A 127 4.25 9.68 -12.03
CA ILE A 127 5.56 9.17 -11.58
C ILE A 127 5.51 8.77 -10.11
N MET A 128 4.88 9.58 -9.26
CA MET A 128 4.64 9.26 -7.84
C MET A 128 3.81 7.98 -7.69
N LEU A 129 2.72 7.87 -8.44
CA LEU A 129 1.85 6.69 -8.42
C LEU A 129 2.58 5.44 -8.91
N LEU A 130 3.41 5.55 -9.93
CA LEU A 130 4.21 4.43 -10.43
C LEU A 130 5.23 3.97 -9.39
N ALA A 131 5.95 4.88 -8.76
CA ALA A 131 6.90 4.58 -7.70
C ALA A 131 6.19 3.96 -6.48
N GLY A 132 5.06 4.53 -6.05
CA GLY A 132 4.23 4.02 -4.98
C GLY A 132 3.63 2.64 -5.26
N PHE A 133 3.35 2.32 -6.53
CA PHE A 133 2.87 1.01 -6.93
C PHE A 133 3.98 -0.05 -6.97
N LEU A 134 5.10 0.27 -7.60
CA LEU A 134 6.19 -0.69 -7.81
C LEU A 134 6.93 -1.06 -6.52
N THR A 135 7.05 -0.14 -5.58
CA THR A 135 7.78 -0.35 -4.32
C THR A 135 7.17 -1.46 -3.44
N PRO A 136 5.87 -1.45 -3.10
CA PRO A 136 5.27 -2.48 -2.26
C PRO A 136 4.82 -3.73 -3.03
N TRP A 137 4.74 -3.68 -4.35
CA TRP A 137 4.20 -4.77 -5.17
C TRP A 137 4.93 -6.12 -4.97
N PRO A 138 6.28 -6.20 -5.02
CA PRO A 138 7.01 -7.43 -4.74
C PRO A 138 6.82 -7.92 -3.30
N TYR A 139 6.75 -7.00 -2.34
CA TYR A 139 6.50 -7.32 -0.94
C TYR A 139 5.10 -7.93 -0.75
N ASN A 140 4.08 -7.36 -1.38
CA ASN A 140 2.72 -7.89 -1.34
C ASN A 140 2.62 -9.28 -2.00
N TYR A 141 3.39 -9.52 -3.08
CA TYR A 141 3.52 -10.85 -3.68
C TYR A 141 4.12 -11.85 -2.68
N TYR A 142 5.23 -11.50 -2.06
CA TYR A 142 5.89 -12.33 -1.05
C TYR A 142 4.94 -12.69 0.10
N ARG A 143 4.18 -11.73 0.59
CA ARG A 143 3.19 -11.94 1.65
C ARG A 143 2.09 -12.92 1.25
N LEU A 144 1.49 -12.72 0.08
CA LEU A 144 0.44 -13.63 -0.43
C LEU A 144 0.94 -15.06 -0.54
N LYS A 145 2.20 -15.25 -0.93
CA LYS A 145 2.84 -16.57 -0.97
C LYS A 145 3.08 -17.16 0.42
N LYS A 146 3.60 -16.35 1.35
CA LYS A 146 3.92 -16.80 2.72
C LYS A 146 2.69 -17.28 3.48
N TYR A 147 1.54 -16.64 3.28
CA TYR A 147 0.30 -16.97 3.98
C TYR A 147 -0.60 -17.97 3.23
N ASN A 148 -0.09 -18.64 2.21
CA ASN A 148 -0.81 -19.66 1.40
C ASN A 148 -2.17 -19.19 0.82
N ILE A 149 -2.36 -17.88 0.63
CA ILE A 149 -3.60 -17.31 0.07
C ILE A 149 -3.58 -17.34 -1.47
N ALA A 150 -2.49 -17.81 -2.05
CA ALA A 150 -2.25 -17.73 -3.48
C ALA A 150 -1.94 -19.09 -4.10
N CYS A 151 -2.54 -19.33 -5.24
CA CYS A 151 -2.46 -20.53 -6.05
C CYS A 151 -3.30 -21.71 -5.52
N HIS A 152 -4.61 -21.55 -5.66
CA HIS A 152 -5.51 -22.68 -5.85
C HIS A 152 -6.13 -22.56 -7.25
#